data_9827d1fe93364b35615d8bd2cf2efd81
#
_entry.id   9827d1fe93364b35615d8bd2cf2efd81
#
_cell.length_a   1.000
_cell.length_b   1.000
_cell.length_c   1.000
_cell.angle_alpha   90.00
_cell.angle_beta   90.00
_cell.angle_gamma   90.00
#
_symmetry.space_group_name_H-M   'P 1'
#
loop_
_entity.id
_entity.type
_entity.pdbx_description
1 polymer ?
#
loop_
_entity_poly.entity_id
_entity_poly.type
_entity_poly.pdbx_seq_one_letter_code
_entity_poly.pdbx_strand_id
1 'polypeptide(L)'
;AITTEADAEKKGTEMGRKHIVPYGLYRAEGFVSANLARKTTGFSDEDLQLLWQAILNMFENDHSAARGKMAVRELIIFMHDSELGNAPSYKLFDAVTVARKDGIAVPRSYQDYTVTVADTLPEGVHCERKS
;
A
#
# COMPACT_ATOMS: atom_id res chain seq x y z
N ALA A 1 -31.86 1.27 15.54
CA ALA A 1 -30.83 2.30 15.86
C ALA A 1 -31.46 3.45 16.66
N ILE A 2 -30.68 4.08 17.51
CA ILE A 2 -31.09 5.29 18.24
C ILE A 2 -30.91 6.47 17.29
N THR A 3 -32.00 6.99 16.73
CA THR A 3 -31.96 8.07 15.74
C THR A 3 -32.71 9.33 16.15
N THR A 4 -33.50 9.27 17.23
CA THR A 4 -34.29 10.39 17.74
C THR A 4 -34.11 10.52 19.26
N GLU A 5 -34.46 11.71 19.80
CA GLU A 5 -34.48 11.92 21.25
C GLU A 5 -35.44 10.96 21.95
N ALA A 6 -36.58 10.67 21.35
CA ALA A 6 -37.55 9.73 21.89
C ALA A 6 -36.98 8.28 21.97
N ASP A 7 -36.15 7.89 21.02
CA ASP A 7 -35.46 6.60 21.07
C ASP A 7 -34.40 6.60 22.17
N ALA A 8 -33.69 7.69 22.36
CA ALA A 8 -32.67 7.83 23.40
C ALA A 8 -33.27 7.81 24.83
N GLU A 9 -34.46 8.38 25.01
CA GLU A 9 -35.21 8.35 26.28
C GLU A 9 -35.66 6.93 26.63
N LYS A 10 -36.02 6.13 25.64
CA LYS A 10 -36.47 4.74 25.83
C LYS A 10 -35.35 3.76 25.99
N LYS A 11 -34.23 4.02 25.30
CA LYS A 11 -33.04 3.14 25.27
C LYS A 11 -31.80 3.97 25.53
N GLY A 12 -31.21 3.85 26.71
CA GLY A 12 -29.94 4.53 27.02
C GLY A 12 -28.76 4.03 26.22
N THR A 13 -28.82 2.78 25.75
CA THR A 13 -27.80 2.14 24.89
C THR A 13 -28.47 1.18 23.91
N GLU A 14 -27.85 0.97 22.78
CA GLU A 14 -28.28 -0.01 21.80
C GLU A 14 -27.10 -0.92 21.42
N MET A 15 -27.37 -2.22 21.35
CA MET A 15 -26.42 -3.22 20.88
C MET A 15 -26.60 -3.43 19.37
N GLY A 16 -25.54 -3.28 18.62
CA GLY A 16 -25.50 -3.55 17.19
C GLY A 16 -24.45 -4.60 16.83
N ARG A 17 -24.50 -5.06 15.60
CA ARG A 17 -23.47 -5.94 15.03
C ARG A 17 -22.61 -5.17 14.05
N LYS A 18 -21.31 -5.32 14.14
CA LYS A 18 -20.35 -4.78 13.19
C LYS A 18 -19.60 -5.93 12.52
N HIS A 19 -19.68 -5.96 11.20
CA HIS A 19 -18.89 -6.90 10.42
C HIS A 19 -17.55 -6.26 10.09
N ILE A 20 -16.48 -6.97 10.35
CA ILE A 20 -15.11 -6.51 10.09
C ILE A 20 -14.36 -7.55 9.26
N VAL A 21 -13.37 -7.09 8.51
CA VAL A 21 -12.34 -7.94 7.92
C VAL A 21 -11.20 -8.05 8.96
N PRO A 22 -10.95 -9.22 9.55
CA PRO A 22 -9.96 -9.35 10.63
C PRO A 22 -8.54 -9.03 10.19
N TYR A 23 -8.21 -9.34 8.95
CA TYR A 23 -6.94 -9.03 8.33
C TYR A 23 -7.09 -8.92 6.81
N GLY A 24 -6.40 -7.97 6.21
CA GLY A 24 -6.29 -7.83 4.77
C GLY A 24 -4.91 -7.30 4.39
N LEU A 25 -4.28 -7.93 3.41
CA LEU A 25 -3.08 -7.41 2.77
C LEU A 25 -3.48 -6.76 1.45
N TYR A 26 -3.19 -5.48 1.32
CA TYR A 26 -3.55 -4.68 0.16
C TYR A 26 -2.30 -4.36 -0.64
N ARG A 27 -2.44 -4.38 -1.95
CA ARG A 27 -1.41 -3.95 -2.88
C ARG A 27 -1.89 -2.71 -3.61
N ALA A 28 -1.06 -1.68 -3.65
CA ALA A 28 -1.29 -0.49 -4.45
C ALA A 28 -0.13 -0.31 -5.43
N GLU A 29 -0.43 0.22 -6.60
CA GLU A 29 0.55 0.47 -7.66
C GLU A 29 0.48 1.94 -8.07
N GLY A 30 1.62 2.52 -8.37
CA GLY A 30 1.71 3.92 -8.73
C GLY A 30 2.92 4.22 -9.60
N PHE A 31 2.98 5.45 -10.08
CA PHE A 31 4.02 5.90 -11.02
C PHE A 31 4.56 7.25 -10.61
N VAL A 32 5.85 7.44 -10.85
CA VAL A 32 6.50 8.74 -10.83
C VAL A 32 7.19 8.92 -12.18
N SER A 33 6.84 9.99 -12.90
CA SER A 33 7.43 10.29 -14.20
C SER A 33 8.60 11.25 -14.07
N ALA A 34 9.81 10.77 -14.33
CA ALA A 34 11.00 11.62 -14.35
C ALA A 34 10.93 12.69 -15.43
N ASN A 35 10.36 12.37 -16.58
CA ASN A 35 10.16 13.32 -17.66
C ASN A 35 9.27 14.49 -17.26
N LEU A 36 8.12 14.21 -16.64
CA LEU A 36 7.22 15.25 -16.12
C LEU A 36 7.83 16.00 -14.96
N ALA A 37 8.58 15.35 -14.08
CA ALA A 37 9.25 15.96 -12.97
C ALA A 37 10.26 17.03 -13.43
N ARG A 38 11.06 16.72 -14.43
CA ARG A 38 12.07 17.65 -14.97
C ARG A 38 11.48 18.76 -15.82
N LYS A 39 10.49 18.45 -16.67
CA LYS A 39 9.97 19.38 -17.67
C LYS A 39 8.80 20.24 -17.17
N THR A 40 8.03 19.75 -16.22
CA THR A 40 6.76 20.38 -15.84
C THR A 40 6.67 20.76 -14.37
N THR A 41 6.96 19.86 -13.45
CA THR A 41 6.70 20.09 -12.01
C THR A 41 7.90 20.58 -11.23
N GLY A 42 9.11 20.37 -11.70
CA GLY A 42 10.33 20.68 -10.95
C GLY A 42 10.58 19.76 -9.75
N PHE A 43 9.93 18.60 -9.70
CA PHE A 43 10.06 17.61 -8.63
C PHE A 43 11.49 17.04 -8.61
N SER A 44 12.19 17.22 -7.49
CA SER A 44 13.60 16.86 -7.36
C SER A 44 13.80 15.45 -6.80
N ASP A 45 15.05 14.96 -6.83
CA ASP A 45 15.41 13.70 -6.17
C ASP A 45 15.21 13.77 -4.65
N GLU A 46 15.42 14.93 -4.03
CA GLU A 46 15.13 15.13 -2.61
C GLU A 46 13.64 15.02 -2.32
N ASP A 47 12.81 15.60 -3.17
CA ASP A 47 11.35 15.49 -3.09
C ASP A 47 10.92 14.02 -3.22
N LEU A 48 11.58 13.26 -4.08
CA LEU A 48 11.31 11.84 -4.28
C LEU A 48 11.60 11.03 -3.01
N GLN A 49 12.74 11.29 -2.35
CA GLN A 49 13.08 10.63 -1.08
C GLN A 49 12.07 10.97 0.01
N LEU A 50 11.63 12.22 0.07
CA LEU A 50 10.58 12.64 1.00
C LEU A 50 9.25 11.94 0.72
N LEU A 51 8.90 11.75 -0.55
CA LEU A 51 7.70 11.00 -0.96
C LEU A 51 7.77 9.55 -0.47
N TRP A 52 8.91 8.87 -0.64
CA TRP A 52 9.08 7.50 -0.15
C TRP A 52 8.91 7.40 1.36
N GLN A 53 9.46 8.33 2.12
CA GLN A 53 9.28 8.39 3.56
C GLN A 53 7.83 8.67 3.95
N ALA A 54 7.16 9.57 3.25
CA ALA A 54 5.76 9.88 3.49
C ALA A 54 4.86 8.66 3.25
N ILE A 55 5.11 7.89 2.19
CA ILE A 55 4.37 6.66 1.91
C ILE A 55 4.59 5.62 3.02
N LEU A 56 5.84 5.39 3.42
CA LEU A 56 6.16 4.41 4.46
C LEU A 56 5.50 4.73 5.80
N ASN A 57 5.27 6.00 6.11
CA ASN A 57 4.74 6.46 7.39
C ASN A 57 3.30 6.97 7.31
N MET A 58 2.61 6.83 6.17
CA MET A 58 1.34 7.52 5.93
C MET A 58 0.22 7.11 6.88
N PHE A 59 0.27 5.93 7.47
CA PHE A 59 -0.76 5.46 8.40
C PHE A 59 -0.41 5.67 9.88
N GLU A 60 0.75 6.22 10.19
CA GLU A 60 1.17 6.42 11.59
C GLU A 60 0.27 7.42 12.34
N ASN A 61 -0.22 8.43 11.64
CA ASN A 61 -1.09 9.46 12.18
C ASN A 61 -2.48 9.51 11.55
N ASP A 62 -2.76 8.63 10.60
CA ASP A 62 -4.05 8.55 9.91
C ASP A 62 -4.82 7.32 10.34
N HIS A 63 -5.71 7.50 11.30
CA HIS A 63 -6.52 6.44 11.86
C HIS A 63 -7.99 6.62 11.54
N SER A 64 -8.69 5.51 11.42
CA SER A 64 -10.13 5.48 11.18
C SER A 64 -10.77 4.33 11.94
N ALA A 65 -11.92 4.54 12.51
CA ALA A 65 -12.68 3.49 13.20
C ALA A 65 -13.06 2.33 12.26
N ALA A 66 -13.23 2.62 10.97
CA ALA A 66 -13.58 1.62 9.96
C ALA A 66 -12.37 0.79 9.51
N ARG A 67 -11.17 1.37 9.53
CA ARG A 67 -9.94 0.70 9.06
C ARG A 67 -9.20 -0.06 10.15
N GLY A 68 -9.39 0.32 11.42
CA GLY A 68 -8.60 -0.25 12.51
C GLY A 68 -7.12 0.10 12.40
N LYS A 69 -6.26 -0.86 12.68
CA LYS A 69 -4.79 -0.70 12.55
C LYS A 69 -4.36 -0.93 11.11
N MET A 70 -3.62 0.04 10.56
CA MET A 70 -3.00 -0.08 9.25
C MET A 70 -1.52 0.29 9.32
N ALA A 71 -0.72 -0.36 8.50
CA ALA A 71 0.69 -0.04 8.34
C ALA A 71 1.13 -0.37 6.91
N VAL A 72 2.03 0.42 6.37
CA VAL A 72 2.74 0.06 5.14
C VAL A 72 3.75 -1.01 5.50
N ARG A 73 3.63 -2.18 4.91
CA ARG A 73 4.49 -3.32 5.22
C ARG A 73 5.76 -3.33 4.36
N GLU A 74 5.62 -2.91 3.12
CA GLU A 74 6.73 -2.86 2.18
C GLU A 74 6.45 -1.87 1.05
N LEU A 75 7.48 -1.18 0.62
CA LEU A 75 7.49 -0.33 -0.56
C LEU A 75 8.52 -0.90 -1.53
N ILE A 76 8.07 -1.28 -2.71
CA ILE A 76 8.92 -1.82 -3.77
C ILE A 76 9.00 -0.78 -4.89
N ILE A 77 10.20 -0.33 -5.19
CA ILE A 77 10.46 0.73 -6.15
C ILE A 77 11.24 0.16 -7.32
N PHE A 78 10.70 0.34 -8.52
CA PHE A 78 11.44 0.06 -9.75
C PHE A 78 11.95 1.37 -10.32
N MET A 79 13.26 1.44 -10.53
CA MET A 79 13.95 2.60 -11.07
C MET A 79 14.41 2.28 -12.49
N HIS A 80 14.15 3.20 -13.40
CA HIS A 80 14.60 3.11 -14.79
C HIS A 80 15.80 3.99 -15.02
N ASP A 81 16.77 3.53 -15.83
CA ASP A 81 17.93 4.33 -16.21
C ASP A 81 17.56 5.47 -17.16
N SER A 82 16.48 5.32 -17.92
CA SER A 82 16.00 6.31 -18.89
C SER A 82 14.75 7.05 -18.34
N GLU A 83 14.63 8.34 -18.64
CA GLU A 83 13.48 9.17 -18.26
C GLU A 83 12.14 8.67 -18.78
N LEU A 84 12.15 8.04 -19.94
CA LEU A 84 10.94 7.50 -20.57
C LEU A 84 10.65 6.06 -20.18
N GLY A 85 11.53 5.46 -19.37
CA GLY A 85 11.43 4.10 -18.91
C GLY A 85 12.14 3.11 -19.84
N ASN A 86 12.57 1.99 -19.25
CA ASN A 86 13.31 0.92 -19.94
C ASN A 86 12.45 -0.33 -20.17
N ALA A 87 11.26 -0.38 -19.57
CA ALA A 87 10.34 -1.48 -19.74
C ALA A 87 8.90 -1.03 -19.50
N PRO A 88 7.90 -1.72 -20.06
CA PRO A 88 6.50 -1.46 -19.76
C PRO A 88 6.20 -1.73 -18.29
N SER A 89 5.40 -0.87 -17.67
CA SER A 89 5.07 -0.96 -16.24
C SER A 89 4.38 -2.27 -15.86
N TYR A 90 3.54 -2.83 -16.73
CA TYR A 90 2.86 -4.09 -16.41
C TYR A 90 3.85 -5.24 -16.16
N LYS A 91 4.98 -5.27 -16.89
CA LYS A 91 6.04 -6.28 -16.68
C LYS A 91 6.69 -6.16 -15.31
N LEU A 92 6.85 -4.93 -14.83
CA LEU A 92 7.43 -4.68 -13.51
C LEU A 92 6.45 -5.03 -12.40
N PHE A 93 5.19 -4.70 -12.56
CA PHE A 93 4.16 -5.10 -11.61
C PHE A 93 3.99 -6.62 -11.56
N ASP A 94 4.04 -7.29 -12.70
CA ASP A 94 3.98 -8.76 -12.76
C ASP A 94 5.22 -9.44 -12.16
N ALA A 95 6.34 -8.73 -12.07
CA ALA A 95 7.56 -9.24 -11.42
C ALA A 95 7.41 -9.37 -9.90
N VAL A 96 6.43 -8.70 -9.31
CA VAL A 96 6.13 -8.77 -7.87
C VAL A 96 4.99 -9.76 -7.66
N THR A 97 5.24 -10.79 -6.85
CA THR A 97 4.28 -11.82 -6.52
C THR A 97 3.98 -11.80 -5.03
N VAL A 98 2.69 -11.83 -4.69
CA VAL A 98 2.21 -11.96 -3.31
C VAL A 98 1.38 -13.23 -3.22
N ALA A 99 1.77 -14.13 -2.34
CA ALA A 99 1.09 -15.40 -2.16
C ALA A 99 0.99 -15.78 -0.69
N ARG A 100 -0.09 -16.46 -0.31
CA ARG A 100 -0.18 -17.05 1.02
C ARG A 100 0.83 -18.19 1.15
N LYS A 101 1.44 -18.31 2.32
CA LYS A 101 2.29 -19.45 2.63
C LYS A 101 1.49 -20.75 2.65
N ASP A 102 2.15 -21.85 2.35
CA ASP A 102 1.53 -23.17 2.38
C ASP A 102 0.96 -23.47 3.77
N GLY A 103 -0.23 -24.08 3.79
CA GLY A 103 -0.93 -24.42 5.03
C GLY A 103 -1.70 -23.28 5.69
N ILE A 104 -1.63 -22.05 5.15
CA ILE A 104 -2.38 -20.91 5.66
C ILE A 104 -3.70 -20.79 4.93
N ALA A 105 -4.78 -21.26 5.55
CA ALA A 105 -6.13 -21.14 4.99
C ALA A 105 -6.74 -19.75 5.20
N VAL A 106 -6.53 -19.18 6.40
CA VAL A 106 -7.09 -17.89 6.80
C VAL A 106 -5.97 -17.02 7.35
N PRO A 107 -5.40 -16.11 6.55
CA PRO A 107 -4.32 -15.24 6.98
C PRO A 107 -4.76 -14.27 8.09
N ARG A 108 -3.85 -13.99 9.02
CA ARG A 108 -4.06 -13.06 10.13
C ARG A 108 -2.91 -12.08 10.33
N SER A 109 -1.82 -12.24 9.58
CA SER A 109 -0.65 -11.37 9.68
C SER A 109 0.10 -11.29 8.35
N TYR A 110 0.98 -10.31 8.25
CA TYR A 110 1.86 -10.17 7.09
C TYR A 110 2.78 -11.38 6.89
N GLN A 111 3.21 -12.01 7.98
CA GLN A 111 4.05 -13.21 7.95
C GLN A 111 3.37 -14.43 7.33
N ASP A 112 2.06 -14.42 7.18
CA ASP A 112 1.30 -15.48 6.52
C ASP A 112 1.40 -15.42 4.99
N TYR A 113 2.06 -14.39 4.46
CA TYR A 113 2.28 -14.17 3.04
C TYR A 113 3.77 -14.22 2.70
N THR A 114 4.05 -14.53 1.44
CA THR A 114 5.38 -14.38 0.84
C THR A 114 5.28 -13.34 -0.26
N VAL A 115 6.11 -12.32 -0.18
CA VAL A 115 6.27 -11.27 -1.19
C VAL A 115 7.59 -11.48 -1.89
N THR A 116 7.56 -11.74 -3.18
CA THR A 116 8.75 -12.00 -3.99
C THR A 116 8.83 -11.06 -5.17
N VAL A 117 10.06 -10.71 -5.52
CA VAL A 117 10.36 -9.96 -6.76
C VAL A 117 11.19 -10.88 -7.65
N ALA A 118 10.92 -10.92 -8.94
CA ALA A 118 11.66 -11.73 -9.89
C ALA A 118 13.17 -11.44 -9.81
N ASP A 119 13.98 -12.48 -9.84
CA ASP A 119 15.45 -12.37 -9.75
C ASP A 119 16.05 -11.63 -10.96
N THR A 120 15.43 -11.79 -12.12
CA THR A 120 15.87 -11.15 -13.36
C THR A 120 14.86 -10.08 -13.76
N LEU A 121 15.33 -8.84 -13.85
CA LEU A 121 14.55 -7.68 -14.31
C LEU A 121 14.97 -7.29 -15.72
N PRO A 122 14.12 -6.56 -16.46
CA PRO A 122 14.51 -6.00 -17.76
C PRO A 122 15.78 -5.15 -17.65
N GLU A 123 16.56 -5.09 -18.72
CA GLU A 123 17.76 -4.26 -18.80
C GLU A 123 17.43 -2.79 -18.53
N GLY A 124 18.25 -2.12 -17.72
CA GLY A 124 18.07 -0.72 -17.33
C GLY A 124 17.03 -0.51 -16.22
N VAL A 125 16.52 -1.58 -15.62
CA VAL A 125 15.59 -1.52 -14.49
C VAL A 125 16.27 -2.05 -13.24
N HIS A 126 16.15 -1.30 -12.15
CA HIS A 126 16.68 -1.65 -10.82
C HIS A 126 15.54 -1.68 -9.82
N CYS A 127 15.65 -2.55 -8.83
CA CYS A 127 14.65 -2.69 -7.77
C CYS A 127 15.24 -2.33 -6.41
N GLU A 128 14.50 -1.54 -5.65
CA GLU A 128 14.80 -1.25 -4.26
C GLU A 128 13.59 -1.61 -3.40
N ARG A 129 13.81 -2.31 -2.29
CA ARG A 129 12.77 -2.69 -1.33
C ARG A 129 13.01 -1.95 -0.03
N LYS A 130 11.96 -1.28 0.47
CA LYS A 130 11.98 -0.52 1.74
C LYS A 130 10.86 -1.00 2.66
N SER A 131 11.11 -0.95 3.92
CA SER A 131 10.09 -1.30 4.93
C SER A 131 10.14 -0.36 6.14
#